data_27afbe5a724544d6e1e618b940edc5a7
#
_entry.id   27afbe5a724544d6e1e618b940edc5a7
#
_cell.length_a   1.000
_cell.length_b   1.000
_cell.length_c   1.000
_cell.angle_alpha   90.00
_cell.angle_beta   90.00
_cell.angle_gamma   90.00
#
_symmetry.space_group_name_H-M   'P 1'
#
loop_
_entity.id
_entity.type
_entity.pdbx_description
1 polymer ?
#
loop_
_entity_poly.entity_id
_entity_poly.type
_entity_poly.pdbx_seq_one_letter_code
_entity_poly.pdbx_strand_id
1 'polypeptide(L)'
;MRPNAAVLGGISQETTMDICYSINEENFNLTSVGDVLDTLDDEGRLKEGAVYWEADCRRMQASDVFSVERVLEDMGERMYEEVGEIADDYPAVPPEAKAELKDFLTAWVEKHAPPAQYWLVVGKPREKHVTADDLTPNV
;
A
#
# COMPACT_ATOMS: atom_id res chain seq x y z
N MET A 1 -6.17 -26.66 8.10
CA MET A 1 -6.29 -25.99 8.42
C MET A 1 -5.83 -25.49 8.39
N ARG A 2 -5.92 -25.34 7.78
CA ARG A 2 -5.85 -24.52 7.87
C ARG A 2 -5.58 -24.07 7.90
N PRO A 3 -5.79 -24.16 7.58
CA PRO A 3 -5.97 -23.35 7.70
C PRO A 3 -5.81 -22.67 7.70
N ASN A 4 -6.15 -22.78 7.32
CA ASN A 4 -6.35 -21.85 7.58
C ASN A 4 -6.34 -21.08 7.64
N ALA A 5 -6.47 -21.25 7.35
CA ALA A 5 -6.77 -20.47 7.67
C ALA A 5 -6.75 -19.78 7.78
N ALA A 6 -6.89 -19.97 7.61
CA ALA A 6 -7.09 -19.27 8.01
C ALA A 6 -6.87 -18.66 8.13
N VAL A 7 -7.00 -18.91 7.92
CA VAL A 7 -7.03 -18.22 8.27
C VAL A 7 -6.88 -17.61 8.26
N LEU A 8 -7.11 -17.73 7.96
CA LEU A 8 -7.18 -16.98 8.10
C LEU A 8 -7.11 -16.27 8.10
N GLY A 9 -7.17 -16.22 7.96
CA GLY A 9 -7.44 -15.47 8.08
C GLY A 9 -7.12 -14.71 7.93
N GLY A 10 -7.20 -14.59 7.97
CA GLY A 10 -7.18 -13.73 7.66
C GLY A 10 -6.30 -13.16 7.46
N ILE A 11 -6.20 -12.97 7.52
CA ILE A 11 -5.32 -12.39 7.26
C ILE A 11 -4.48 -12.29 6.23
N SER A 12 -4.15 -12.62 5.86
CA SER A 12 -3.16 -12.70 4.87
C SER A 12 -3.49 -12.02 3.61
N GLN A 13 -4.66 -11.90 3.37
CA GLN A 13 -5.11 -11.27 2.16
C GLN A 13 -4.62 -9.85 2.06
N GLU A 14 -4.37 -9.22 3.15
CA GLU A 14 -3.96 -7.84 3.10
C GLU A 14 -2.55 -7.67 2.58
N THR A 15 -1.80 -8.76 2.49
CA THR A 15 -0.45 -8.66 1.97
C THR A 15 -0.33 -9.15 0.54
N THR A 16 -1.45 -9.34 -0.14
CA THR A 16 -1.44 -9.77 -1.53
C THR A 16 -0.78 -8.71 -2.39
N MET A 17 0.22 -9.13 -3.16
CA MET A 17 0.91 -8.23 -4.07
C MET A 17 0.33 -8.36 -5.46
N ASP A 18 0.18 -7.24 -6.11
CA ASP A 18 -0.26 -7.18 -7.49
C ASP A 18 0.80 -6.48 -8.32
N ILE A 19 0.59 -6.46 -9.62
CA ILE A 19 1.48 -5.76 -10.54
C ILE A 19 0.72 -4.55 -11.05
N CYS A 20 1.36 -3.40 -11.04
CA CYS A 20 0.79 -2.20 -11.62
C CYS A 20 1.80 -1.58 -12.59
N TYR A 21 1.31 -0.71 -13.46
CA TYR A 21 2.11 -0.18 -14.55
C TYR A 21 1.95 1.33 -14.66
N SER A 22 2.96 1.96 -15.24
CA SER A 22 2.97 3.39 -15.46
C SER A 22 3.62 3.71 -16.79
N ILE A 23 3.17 4.77 -17.43
CA ILE A 23 3.83 5.24 -18.65
C ILE A 23 4.70 6.46 -18.39
N ASN A 24 4.76 6.92 -17.12
CA ASN A 24 5.54 8.11 -16.76
C ASN A 24 6.38 7.93 -15.51
N GLU A 25 6.44 6.72 -14.96
CA GLU A 25 7.20 6.41 -13.76
C GLU A 25 6.67 7.10 -12.49
N GLU A 26 5.58 7.80 -12.58
CA GLU A 26 5.01 8.51 -11.43
C GLU A 26 3.69 7.93 -10.97
N ASN A 27 2.78 7.71 -11.92
CA ASN A 27 1.44 7.23 -11.60
C ASN A 27 1.28 5.78 -12.01
N PHE A 28 1.28 4.89 -11.03
CA PHE A 28 1.15 3.45 -11.28
C PHE A 28 -0.30 3.04 -11.13
N ASN A 29 -1.13 3.52 -12.04
CA ASN A 29 -2.57 3.29 -11.98
C ASN A 29 -3.10 2.36 -13.06
N LEU A 30 -2.23 1.77 -13.86
CA LEU A 30 -2.62 0.82 -14.89
C LEU A 30 -2.41 -0.59 -14.35
N THR A 31 -3.29 -1.51 -14.72
CA THR A 31 -3.30 -2.84 -14.12
C THR A 31 -2.95 -3.97 -15.06
N SER A 32 -2.68 -3.67 -16.33
CA SER A 32 -2.31 -4.70 -17.30
C SER A 32 -1.47 -4.09 -18.40
N VAL A 33 -0.75 -4.94 -19.13
CA VAL A 33 0.00 -4.49 -20.28
C VAL A 33 -0.96 -3.96 -21.35
N GLY A 34 -2.14 -4.57 -21.47
CA GLY A 34 -3.15 -4.06 -22.39
C GLY A 34 -3.51 -2.61 -22.09
N ASP A 35 -3.69 -2.28 -20.81
CA ASP A 35 -3.98 -0.90 -20.39
C ASP A 35 -2.83 0.03 -20.79
N VAL A 36 -1.59 -0.45 -20.66
CA VAL A 36 -0.42 0.34 -21.04
C VAL A 36 -0.45 0.65 -22.54
N LEU A 37 -0.71 -0.38 -23.35
CA LEU A 37 -0.72 -0.21 -24.79
C LEU A 37 -1.84 0.76 -25.21
N ASP A 38 -3.02 0.60 -24.64
CA ASP A 38 -4.14 1.49 -24.92
C ASP A 38 -3.82 2.94 -24.56
N THR A 39 -3.21 3.14 -23.41
CA THR A 39 -2.87 4.48 -22.96
C THR A 39 -1.81 5.12 -23.84
N LEU A 40 -0.80 4.33 -24.22
CA LEU A 40 0.24 4.83 -25.13
C LEU A 40 -0.36 5.18 -26.48
N ASP A 41 -1.29 4.36 -26.96
CA ASP A 41 -1.94 4.61 -28.23
C ASP A 41 -2.76 5.89 -28.18
N ASP A 42 -3.49 6.10 -27.09
CA ASP A 42 -4.29 7.32 -26.90
C ASP A 42 -3.42 8.57 -26.92
N GLU A 43 -2.17 8.45 -26.47
CA GLU A 43 -1.25 9.58 -26.45
C GLU A 43 -0.39 9.68 -27.70
N GLY A 44 -0.61 8.79 -28.66
CA GLY A 44 0.17 8.80 -29.89
C GLY A 44 1.60 8.35 -29.69
N ARG A 45 1.87 7.56 -28.65
CA ARG A 45 3.22 7.11 -28.30
C ARG A 45 3.42 5.62 -28.47
N LEU A 46 2.43 4.90 -28.96
CA LEU A 46 2.52 3.44 -29.09
C LEU A 46 3.39 3.06 -30.25
N LYS A 47 4.53 2.43 -29.97
CA LYS A 47 5.44 1.92 -30.98
C LYS A 47 6.37 0.92 -30.32
N GLU A 48 7.01 0.08 -31.12
CA GLU A 48 8.01 -0.84 -30.62
C GLU A 48 9.13 -0.04 -29.94
N GLY A 49 9.53 -0.47 -28.74
CA GLY A 49 10.57 0.21 -27.99
C GLY A 49 10.05 1.29 -27.06
N ALA A 50 8.76 1.62 -27.12
CA ALA A 50 8.19 2.61 -26.20
C ALA A 50 8.39 2.12 -24.76
N VAL A 51 8.75 3.04 -23.88
CA VAL A 51 9.09 2.71 -22.50
C VAL A 51 7.87 2.79 -21.61
N TYR A 52 7.75 1.83 -20.70
CA TYR A 52 6.78 1.90 -19.61
C TYR A 52 7.42 1.23 -18.41
N TRP A 53 6.77 1.30 -17.26
CA TRP A 53 7.32 0.75 -16.02
C TRP A 53 6.34 -0.20 -15.39
N GLU A 54 6.89 -1.20 -14.73
CA GLU A 54 6.15 -2.24 -14.04
C GLU A 54 6.61 -2.23 -12.59
N ALA A 55 5.71 -2.41 -11.66
CA ALA A 55 6.08 -2.44 -10.25
C ALA A 55 5.17 -3.37 -9.48
N ASP A 56 5.72 -3.93 -8.41
CA ASP A 56 4.91 -4.64 -7.44
C ASP A 56 4.15 -3.58 -6.66
N CYS A 57 2.90 -3.85 -6.33
CA CYS A 57 2.10 -2.88 -5.61
C CYS A 57 1.08 -3.59 -4.73
N ARG A 58 0.51 -2.84 -3.80
CA ARG A 58 -0.57 -3.33 -2.96
C ARG A 58 -1.56 -2.21 -2.71
N ARG A 59 -2.77 -2.57 -2.35
CA ARG A 59 -3.77 -1.56 -2.04
C ARG A 59 -3.51 -0.95 -0.68
N MET A 60 -3.91 0.30 -0.51
CA MET A 60 -3.85 0.94 0.79
C MET A 60 -4.78 0.25 1.76
N GLN A 61 -4.33 0.15 2.99
CA GLN A 61 -5.09 -0.48 4.06
C GLN A 61 -5.25 0.53 5.19
N ALA A 62 -6.16 0.23 6.11
CA ALA A 62 -6.41 1.10 7.25
C ALA A 62 -5.12 1.41 8.01
N SER A 63 -4.26 0.40 8.18
CA SER A 63 -3.03 0.59 8.95
C SER A 63 -2.00 1.49 8.25
N ASP A 64 -2.24 1.86 6.99
CA ASP A 64 -1.35 2.79 6.30
C ASP A 64 -1.59 4.23 6.72
N VAL A 65 -2.73 4.53 7.33
CA VAL A 65 -3.09 5.91 7.65
C VAL A 65 -2.92 6.26 9.11
N PHE A 66 -2.40 5.35 9.93
CA PHE A 66 -2.11 5.63 11.33
C PHE A 66 -0.91 4.81 11.78
N SER A 67 -0.34 5.22 12.92
CA SER A 67 0.75 4.47 13.54
C SER A 67 0.49 4.43 15.03
N VAL A 68 0.38 3.22 15.58
CA VAL A 68 0.21 3.03 17.01
C VAL A 68 1.41 3.62 17.77
N GLU A 69 2.61 3.41 17.24
CA GLU A 69 3.81 3.94 17.89
C GLU A 69 3.78 5.45 17.97
N ARG A 70 3.30 6.11 16.93
CA ARG A 70 3.20 7.56 16.92
C ARG A 70 2.14 8.06 17.90
N VAL A 71 1.04 7.35 18.03
CA VAL A 71 0.00 7.70 18.97
C VAL A 71 0.57 7.66 20.39
N LEU A 72 1.29 6.57 20.71
CA LEU A 72 1.86 6.41 22.03
C LEU A 72 2.95 7.46 22.30
N GLU A 73 3.75 7.73 21.28
CA GLU A 73 4.80 8.74 21.36
C GLU A 73 4.22 10.11 21.65
N ASP A 74 3.15 10.46 20.95
CA ASP A 74 2.47 11.74 21.17
C ASP A 74 1.92 11.85 22.58
N MET A 75 1.34 10.76 23.07
CA MET A 75 0.84 10.72 24.46
C MET A 75 1.96 10.98 25.45
N GLY A 76 3.11 10.36 25.21
CA GLY A 76 4.26 10.53 26.08
C GLY A 76 4.78 11.96 26.07
N GLU A 77 4.85 12.56 24.91
CA GLU A 77 5.34 13.93 24.79
C GLU A 77 4.41 14.91 25.48
N ARG A 78 3.11 14.71 25.32
CA ARG A 78 2.13 15.60 25.97
C ARG A 78 2.17 15.47 27.48
N MET A 79 2.33 14.24 27.97
CA MET A 79 2.44 14.04 29.42
C MET A 79 3.71 14.69 29.96
N TYR A 80 4.82 14.52 29.22
CA TYR A 80 6.09 15.11 29.62
C TYR A 80 5.99 16.62 29.73
N GLU A 81 5.26 17.26 28.83
CA GLU A 81 5.06 18.70 28.86
C GLU A 81 4.37 19.14 30.14
N GLU A 82 3.53 18.29 30.70
CA GLU A 82 2.77 18.64 31.91
C GLU A 82 3.54 18.33 33.19
N VAL A 83 4.22 17.20 33.26
CA VAL A 83 4.81 16.74 34.49
C VAL A 83 6.32 16.46 34.43
N GLY A 84 6.93 16.62 33.26
CA GLY A 84 8.36 16.47 33.11
C GLY A 84 8.82 15.05 33.32
N GLU A 85 9.97 14.89 33.97
CA GLU A 85 10.65 13.59 34.08
C GLU A 85 9.80 12.50 34.71
N ILE A 86 8.76 12.87 35.46
CA ILE A 86 7.88 11.88 36.06
C ILE A 86 7.25 11.02 34.95
N ALA A 87 7.14 11.56 33.77
CA ALA A 87 6.50 10.88 32.63
C ALA A 87 7.47 10.12 31.73
N ASP A 88 8.72 9.93 32.15
CA ASP A 88 9.73 9.29 31.30
C ASP A 88 9.29 7.92 30.75
N ASP A 89 8.56 7.17 31.56
CA ASP A 89 8.12 5.83 31.17
C ASP A 89 6.70 5.81 30.62
N TYR A 90 6.07 6.97 30.45
CA TYR A 90 4.69 7.03 29.99
C TYR A 90 4.64 7.15 28.47
N PRO A 91 3.79 6.43 27.78
CA PRO A 91 2.97 5.33 28.30
C PRO A 91 3.73 4.01 28.21
N ALA A 92 3.73 3.25 29.29
CA ALA A 92 4.36 1.94 29.31
C ALA A 92 3.27 0.90 29.09
N VAL A 93 3.09 0.47 27.84
CA VAL A 93 2.04 -0.47 27.53
C VAL A 93 2.63 -1.78 27.01
N PRO A 94 2.06 -2.92 27.41
CA PRO A 94 2.53 -4.20 26.93
C PRO A 94 2.12 -4.44 25.47
N PRO A 95 2.77 -5.41 24.80
CA PRO A 95 2.45 -5.68 23.41
C PRO A 95 0.97 -5.96 23.14
N GLU A 96 0.30 -6.66 24.04
CA GLU A 96 -1.12 -6.95 23.83
C GLU A 96 -1.99 -5.70 23.90
N ALA A 97 -1.58 -4.70 24.67
CA ALA A 97 -2.32 -3.43 24.71
C ALA A 97 -2.10 -2.65 23.42
N LYS A 98 -0.89 -2.74 22.87
CA LYS A 98 -0.63 -2.09 21.58
C LYS A 98 -1.45 -2.76 20.47
N ALA A 99 -1.56 -4.08 20.52
CA ALA A 99 -2.37 -4.82 19.54
C ALA A 99 -3.84 -4.43 19.66
N GLU A 100 -4.31 -4.26 20.88
CA GLU A 100 -5.70 -3.86 21.10
C GLU A 100 -5.97 -2.48 20.52
N LEU A 101 -5.05 -1.55 20.71
CA LEU A 101 -5.19 -0.20 20.15
C LEU A 101 -5.16 -0.26 18.63
N LYS A 102 -4.29 -1.06 18.07
CA LYS A 102 -4.20 -1.21 16.61
C LYS A 102 -5.52 -1.75 16.05
N ASP A 103 -6.08 -2.77 16.69
CA ASP A 103 -7.34 -3.35 16.24
C ASP A 103 -8.47 -2.32 16.31
N PHE A 104 -8.50 -1.55 17.39
CA PHE A 104 -9.51 -0.53 17.58
C PHE A 104 -9.40 0.54 16.47
N LEU A 105 -8.19 1.03 16.22
CA LEU A 105 -7.97 2.06 15.22
C LEU A 105 -8.27 1.52 13.81
N THR A 106 -7.89 0.27 13.55
CA THR A 106 -8.16 -0.35 12.25
C THR A 106 -9.67 -0.40 12.00
N ALA A 107 -10.43 -0.87 12.96
CA ALA A 107 -11.89 -0.96 12.82
C ALA A 107 -12.50 0.42 12.66
N TRP A 108 -12.02 1.39 13.43
CA TRP A 108 -12.54 2.75 13.37
C TRP A 108 -12.28 3.37 11.99
N VAL A 109 -11.05 3.20 11.49
CA VAL A 109 -10.69 3.75 10.18
C VAL A 109 -11.52 3.11 9.08
N GLU A 110 -11.66 1.79 9.13
CA GLU A 110 -12.44 1.10 8.10
C GLU A 110 -13.89 1.54 8.08
N LYS A 111 -14.43 1.88 9.24
CA LYS A 111 -15.82 2.28 9.34
C LYS A 111 -16.05 3.74 8.98
N HIS A 112 -15.16 4.62 9.43
CA HIS A 112 -15.42 6.05 9.36
C HIS A 112 -14.51 6.81 8.39
N ALA A 113 -13.34 6.28 8.10
CA ALA A 113 -12.37 6.99 7.27
C ALA A 113 -11.56 6.00 6.43
N PRO A 114 -12.25 5.19 5.60
CA PRO A 114 -11.53 4.20 4.80
C PRO A 114 -10.54 4.89 3.88
N PRO A 115 -9.35 4.30 3.69
CA PRO A 115 -8.36 4.90 2.82
C PRO A 115 -8.82 4.91 1.37
N ALA A 116 -8.27 5.83 0.59
CA ALA A 116 -8.58 5.92 -0.82
C ALA A 116 -8.22 4.61 -1.52
N GLN A 117 -8.96 4.30 -2.58
CA GLN A 117 -8.65 3.15 -3.43
C GLN A 117 -7.43 3.50 -4.25
N TYR A 118 -6.27 3.17 -3.73
CA TYR A 118 -5.01 3.59 -4.32
C TYR A 118 -3.98 2.48 -4.20
N TRP A 119 -3.13 2.38 -5.22
CA TRP A 119 -2.05 1.40 -5.23
C TRP A 119 -0.77 2.03 -4.68
N LEU A 120 -0.13 1.34 -3.76
CA LEU A 120 1.17 1.74 -3.25
C LEU A 120 2.23 0.88 -3.92
N VAL A 121 3.21 1.53 -4.52
CA VAL A 121 4.32 0.82 -5.15
C VAL A 121 5.22 0.27 -4.04
N VAL A 122 5.58 -1.00 -4.17
CA VAL A 122 6.46 -1.67 -3.21
C VAL A 122 7.76 -1.99 -3.94
N GLY A 123 8.88 -1.51 -3.42
CA GLY A 123 10.15 -1.75 -4.04
C GLY A 123 10.40 -0.85 -5.22
N LYS A 124 11.33 -1.25 -6.06
CA LYS A 124 11.79 -0.43 -7.17
C LYS A 124 11.06 -0.81 -8.46
N PRO A 125 10.52 0.18 -9.19
CA PRO A 125 9.90 -0.11 -10.48
C PRO A 125 10.92 -0.66 -11.49
N ARG A 126 10.42 -1.46 -12.41
CA ARG A 126 11.23 -2.07 -13.44
C ARG A 126 10.88 -1.43 -14.78
N GLU A 127 11.89 -0.99 -15.49
CA GLU A 127 11.70 -0.42 -16.82
C GLU A 127 11.40 -1.52 -17.83
N LYS A 128 10.39 -1.31 -18.66
CA LYS A 128 9.99 -2.27 -19.68
C LYS A 128 9.84 -1.54 -21.01
N HIS A 129 9.88 -2.31 -22.10
CA HIS A 129 9.76 -1.75 -23.43
C HIS A 129 8.73 -2.53 -24.21
N VAL A 130 7.94 -1.81 -25.00
CA VAL A 130 6.96 -2.44 -25.89
C VAL A 130 7.72 -3.26 -26.92
N THR A 131 7.30 -4.52 -27.10
CA THR A 131 7.93 -5.40 -28.06
C THR A 131 7.07 -5.54 -29.32
N ALA A 132 7.66 -6.12 -30.37
CA ALA A 132 6.90 -6.39 -31.58
C ALA A 132 5.73 -7.31 -31.30
N ASP A 133 5.92 -8.29 -30.40
CA ASP A 133 4.84 -9.21 -30.01
C ASP A 133 3.69 -8.48 -29.34
N ASP A 134 3.97 -7.45 -28.55
CA ASP A 134 2.93 -6.66 -27.90
C ASP A 134 2.06 -5.95 -28.92
N LEU A 135 2.63 -5.61 -30.07
CA LEU A 135 1.92 -4.87 -31.11
C LEU A 135 1.20 -5.78 -32.09
N THR A 136 1.46 -7.07 -32.03
CA THR A 136 0.85 -8.02 -32.97
C THR A 136 -0.61 -8.26 -32.56
N PRO A 137 -1.56 -8.07 -33.47
CA PRO A 137 -2.97 -8.31 -33.14
C PRO A 137 -3.18 -9.75 -32.74
N ASN A 138 -4.03 -9.91 -31.73
CA ASN A 138 -4.37 -11.22 -31.25
C ASN A 138 -5.51 -11.76 -32.08
N VAL A 139 -5.25 -12.74 -32.87
CA VAL A 139 -6.27 -13.29 -33.78
C VAL A 139 -6.63 -14.72 -33.46
#